data_9a56038929b5a459401380a2b0a56fbd
#
_entry.id   9a56038929b5a459401380a2b0a56fbd
#
_cell.length_a   1.000
_cell.length_b   1.000
_cell.length_c   1.000
_cell.angle_alpha   90.00
_cell.angle_beta   90.00
_cell.angle_gamma   90.00
#
_symmetry.space_group_name_H-M   'P 1'
#
loop_
_entity.id
_entity.type
_entity.pdbx_description
1 polymer ?
#
loop_
_entity_poly.entity_id
_entity_poly.type
_entity_poly.pdbx_seq_one_letter_code
_entity_poly.pdbx_strand_id
1 'polypeptide(L)'
;PTSIEGLAGDYDLPNRVVHSYSVEHGLPLTFWRSVGHSNNAFAKESMTEELANAVGIDAVEFRLQNTRNNPRLHNVIKVAGEKMKAMTPPEGHFLGFAAHGSFGTDVAEIAEVSVENNRIKVHKVTCVVDCGTAVTPDVIKAQMEGGVMFGLTAALYGELDLENGEIVQSNFHDYPILRMDEAPEVDVVIIDSEDDPTGVGE
;
A
#
# COMPACT_ATOMS: atom_id res chain seq x y z
N PRO A 1 -3.90 -10.69 17.12
CA PRO A 1 -3.18 -9.47 17.49
C PRO A 1 -3.06 -8.58 16.26
N THR A 2 -3.24 -7.27 16.42
CA THR A 2 -3.13 -6.27 15.35
C THR A 2 -1.76 -6.30 14.64
N SER A 3 -0.72 -6.78 15.33
CA SER A 3 0.63 -6.91 14.79
C SER A 3 0.77 -7.84 13.58
N ILE A 4 -0.19 -8.71 13.29
CA ILE A 4 -0.16 -9.64 12.15
C ILE A 4 -1.29 -9.38 11.14
N GLU A 5 -2.09 -8.34 11.32
CA GLU A 5 -3.15 -7.98 10.38
C GLU A 5 -2.56 -7.71 8.99
N GLY A 6 -3.20 -8.24 7.97
CA GLY A 6 -2.77 -8.10 6.59
C GLY A 6 -1.61 -9.00 6.13
N LEU A 7 -0.98 -9.79 7.02
CA LEU A 7 0.05 -10.77 6.63
C LEU A 7 -0.54 -12.08 6.11
N ALA A 8 -1.75 -12.42 6.51
CA ALA A 8 -2.41 -13.66 6.15
C ALA A 8 -3.69 -13.36 5.36
N GLY A 9 -3.96 -14.17 4.33
CA GLY A 9 -5.27 -14.19 3.67
C GLY A 9 -5.33 -13.71 2.23
N ASP A 10 -4.44 -12.84 1.76
CA ASP A 10 -4.54 -12.28 0.42
C ASP A 10 -4.09 -13.27 -0.68
N TYR A 11 -3.02 -14.00 -0.42
CA TYR A 11 -2.40 -14.91 -1.39
C TYR A 11 -2.64 -16.40 -1.07
N ASP A 12 -2.85 -17.20 -2.11
CA ASP A 12 -3.03 -18.65 -2.07
C ASP A 12 -1.70 -19.40 -1.90
N LEU A 13 -0.99 -19.15 -0.80
CA LEU A 13 0.28 -19.79 -0.51
C LEU A 13 0.06 -21.07 0.29
N PRO A 14 0.45 -22.28 -0.22
CA PRO A 14 0.11 -23.55 0.41
C PRO A 14 0.84 -23.79 1.75
N ASN A 15 2.02 -23.19 1.91
CA ASN A 15 2.85 -23.35 3.11
C ASN A 15 3.23 -21.98 3.65
N ARG A 16 2.41 -21.47 4.57
CA ARG A 16 2.64 -20.16 5.19
C ARG A 16 2.52 -20.27 6.69
N VAL A 17 3.48 -19.69 7.39
CA VAL A 17 3.46 -19.53 8.84
C VAL A 17 3.70 -18.08 9.18
N VAL A 18 2.88 -17.52 10.05
CA VAL A 18 3.05 -16.17 10.59
C VAL A 18 3.24 -16.27 12.10
N HIS A 19 4.33 -15.74 12.61
CA HIS A 19 4.63 -15.66 14.03
C HIS A 19 4.56 -14.21 14.51
N SER A 20 3.98 -13.99 15.69
CA SER A 20 4.00 -12.70 16.37
C SER A 20 4.66 -12.85 17.73
N TYR A 21 5.64 -11.97 17.99
CA TYR A 21 6.34 -11.90 19.26
C TYR A 21 6.16 -10.52 19.85
N SER A 22 5.57 -10.44 21.04
CA SER A 22 5.45 -9.17 21.77
C SER A 22 6.74 -8.90 22.53
N VAL A 23 7.31 -7.72 22.32
CA VAL A 23 8.50 -7.23 23.03
C VAL A 23 8.13 -5.97 23.80
N GLU A 24 8.37 -5.97 25.11
CA GLU A 24 8.21 -4.78 25.93
C GLU A 24 9.45 -3.90 25.82
N HIS A 25 9.30 -2.70 25.30
CA HIS A 25 10.41 -1.76 25.04
C HIS A 25 10.28 -0.44 25.79
N GLY A 26 9.22 -0.26 26.61
CA GLY A 26 9.01 0.93 27.45
C GLY A 26 8.52 2.19 26.71
N LEU A 27 8.43 2.17 25.38
CA LEU A 27 7.92 3.30 24.61
C LEU A 27 6.39 3.31 24.59
N PRO A 28 5.73 4.47 24.72
CA PRO A 28 4.29 4.58 24.56
C PRO A 28 3.92 4.30 23.10
N LEU A 29 3.02 3.35 22.88
CA LEU A 29 2.48 3.01 21.57
C LEU A 29 1.00 3.36 21.53
N THR A 30 0.52 3.72 20.35
CA THR A 30 -0.89 3.96 20.08
C THR A 30 -1.26 3.46 18.67
N PHE A 31 -2.55 3.61 18.33
CA PHE A 31 -3.02 3.22 17.02
C PHE A 31 -2.56 4.21 15.94
N TRP A 32 -2.18 3.65 14.80
CA TRP A 32 -1.91 4.36 13.56
C TRP A 32 -3.04 4.06 12.58
N ARG A 33 -3.36 4.95 11.64
CA ARG A 33 -4.32 4.68 10.57
C ARG A 33 -3.92 3.38 9.86
N SER A 34 -4.89 2.51 9.59
CA SER A 34 -4.72 1.16 9.03
C SER A 34 -4.11 0.10 9.96
N VAL A 35 -3.86 0.43 11.24
CA VAL A 35 -3.32 -0.48 12.27
C VAL A 35 -2.17 -1.35 11.78
N GLY A 36 -2.24 -2.68 11.89
CA GLY A 36 -1.17 -3.58 11.42
C GLY A 36 -1.04 -3.67 9.90
N HIS A 37 -2.05 -3.27 9.14
CA HIS A 37 -2.02 -3.34 7.68
C HIS A 37 -0.93 -2.46 7.05
N SER A 38 -0.59 -1.29 7.61
CA SER A 38 0.38 -0.38 7.02
C SER A 38 1.77 -0.99 6.82
N ASN A 39 2.40 -1.45 7.91
CA ASN A 39 3.73 -2.04 7.85
C ASN A 39 3.71 -3.47 7.26
N ASN A 40 2.65 -4.22 7.51
CA ASN A 40 2.52 -5.58 7.03
C ASN A 40 2.23 -5.65 5.52
N ALA A 41 1.49 -4.69 4.95
CA ALA A 41 1.33 -4.56 3.51
C ALA A 41 2.67 -4.33 2.82
N PHE A 42 3.50 -3.41 3.35
CA PHE A 42 4.84 -3.17 2.84
C PHE A 42 5.70 -4.45 2.84
N ALA A 43 5.78 -5.13 3.99
CA ALA A 43 6.59 -6.34 4.12
C ALA A 43 6.11 -7.46 3.19
N LYS A 44 4.80 -7.68 3.12
CA LYS A 44 4.17 -8.71 2.27
C LYS A 44 4.39 -8.43 0.79
N GLU A 45 4.11 -7.20 0.35
CA GLU A 45 4.18 -6.85 -1.07
C GLU A 45 5.61 -6.75 -1.58
N SER A 46 6.55 -6.27 -0.76
CA SER A 46 7.98 -6.30 -1.08
C SER A 46 8.51 -7.73 -1.22
N MET A 47 8.14 -8.63 -0.30
CA MET A 47 8.52 -10.04 -0.40
C MET A 47 7.85 -10.72 -1.61
N THR A 48 6.62 -10.38 -1.93
CA THR A 48 5.91 -10.90 -3.12
C THR A 48 6.63 -10.49 -4.41
N GLU A 49 7.12 -9.27 -4.48
CA GLU A 49 7.94 -8.77 -5.59
C GLU A 49 9.26 -9.52 -5.71
N GLU A 50 9.97 -9.72 -4.59
CA GLU A 50 11.21 -10.48 -4.57
C GLU A 50 11.01 -11.94 -4.99
N LEU A 51 9.92 -12.59 -4.55
CA LEU A 51 9.58 -13.94 -4.96
C LEU A 51 9.28 -14.04 -6.46
N ALA A 52 8.52 -13.10 -7.02
CA ALA A 52 8.24 -13.04 -8.44
C ALA A 52 9.54 -12.93 -9.26
N ASN A 53 10.43 -12.03 -8.86
CA ASN A 53 11.74 -11.84 -9.46
C ASN A 53 12.63 -13.10 -9.36
N ALA A 54 12.65 -13.76 -8.20
CA ALA A 54 13.45 -14.96 -7.97
C ALA A 54 13.03 -16.13 -8.85
N VAL A 55 11.75 -16.23 -9.22
CA VAL A 55 11.25 -17.27 -10.13
C VAL A 55 11.12 -16.83 -11.58
N GLY A 56 11.47 -15.57 -11.90
CA GLY A 56 11.46 -15.02 -13.25
C GLY A 56 10.05 -14.83 -13.83
N ILE A 57 9.06 -14.57 -12.98
CA ILE A 57 7.67 -14.30 -13.38
C ILE A 57 7.40 -12.80 -13.21
N ASP A 58 6.65 -12.21 -14.14
CA ASP A 58 6.16 -10.84 -14.01
C ASP A 58 5.40 -10.67 -12.68
N ALA A 59 5.65 -9.57 -11.98
CA ALA A 59 5.15 -9.36 -10.64
C ALA A 59 3.61 -9.30 -10.55
N VAL A 60 2.95 -8.74 -11.56
CA VAL A 60 1.47 -8.73 -11.64
C VAL A 60 0.95 -10.13 -11.92
N GLU A 61 1.58 -10.84 -12.86
CA GLU A 61 1.23 -12.22 -13.21
C GLU A 61 1.42 -13.16 -12.01
N PHE A 62 2.50 -13.01 -11.25
CA PHE A 62 2.74 -13.78 -10.02
C PHE A 62 1.61 -13.58 -9.00
N ARG A 63 1.16 -12.34 -8.81
CA ARG A 63 0.03 -12.03 -7.93
C ARG A 63 -1.27 -12.63 -8.43
N LEU A 64 -1.55 -12.56 -9.73
CA LEU A 64 -2.74 -13.17 -10.34
C LEU A 64 -2.77 -14.69 -10.18
N GLN A 65 -1.61 -15.35 -10.32
CA GLN A 65 -1.51 -16.80 -10.11
C GLN A 65 -1.81 -17.22 -8.67
N ASN A 66 -1.55 -16.36 -7.71
CA ASN A 66 -1.64 -16.62 -6.27
C ASN A 66 -2.84 -15.92 -5.58
N THR A 67 -3.83 -15.41 -6.32
CA THR A 67 -5.05 -14.79 -5.75
C THR A 67 -6.35 -15.40 -6.28
N ARG A 68 -6.29 -16.60 -6.85
CA ARG A 68 -7.45 -17.24 -7.51
C ARG A 68 -8.61 -17.52 -6.57
N ASN A 69 -8.34 -17.73 -5.28
CA ASN A 69 -9.36 -17.96 -4.25
C ASN A 69 -9.85 -16.66 -3.60
N ASN A 70 -9.33 -15.50 -4.01
CA ASN A 70 -9.78 -14.17 -3.60
C ASN A 70 -10.22 -13.38 -4.84
N PRO A 71 -11.46 -13.58 -5.34
CA PRO A 71 -11.87 -13.05 -6.64
C PRO A 71 -11.92 -11.51 -6.71
N ARG A 72 -12.19 -10.83 -5.60
CA ARG A 72 -12.22 -9.36 -5.57
C ARG A 72 -10.81 -8.79 -5.70
N LEU A 73 -9.89 -9.22 -4.84
CA LEU A 73 -8.48 -8.81 -4.94
C LEU A 73 -7.88 -9.21 -6.29
N HIS A 74 -8.19 -10.41 -6.79
CA HIS A 74 -7.76 -10.85 -8.11
C HIS A 74 -8.21 -9.90 -9.22
N ASN A 75 -9.47 -9.45 -9.18
CA ASN A 75 -10.01 -8.51 -10.17
C ASN A 75 -9.34 -7.13 -10.07
N VAL A 76 -9.13 -6.61 -8.86
CA VAL A 76 -8.42 -5.34 -8.63
C VAL A 76 -7.00 -5.40 -9.19
N ILE A 77 -6.26 -6.48 -8.92
CA ILE A 77 -4.90 -6.71 -9.46
C ILE A 77 -4.94 -6.78 -11.00
N LYS A 78 -5.92 -7.48 -11.57
CA LYS A 78 -6.07 -7.59 -13.03
C LYS A 78 -6.28 -6.23 -13.68
N VAL A 79 -7.25 -5.44 -13.18
CA VAL A 79 -7.55 -4.11 -13.72
C VAL A 79 -6.36 -3.16 -13.58
N ALA A 80 -5.68 -3.16 -12.44
CA ALA A 80 -4.47 -2.35 -12.24
C ALA A 80 -3.33 -2.83 -13.15
N GLY A 81 -3.12 -4.12 -13.30
CA GLY A 81 -2.12 -4.68 -14.20
C GLY A 81 -2.36 -4.33 -15.68
N GLU A 82 -3.62 -4.33 -16.14
CA GLU A 82 -3.98 -3.88 -17.49
C GLU A 82 -3.66 -2.39 -17.68
N LYS A 83 -3.93 -1.55 -16.66
CA LYS A 83 -3.56 -0.13 -16.69
C LYS A 83 -2.04 0.04 -16.72
N MET A 84 -1.30 -0.66 -15.87
CA MET A 84 0.16 -0.60 -15.83
C MET A 84 0.79 -0.97 -17.18
N LYS A 85 0.27 -2.00 -17.86
CA LYS A 85 0.74 -2.39 -19.21
C LYS A 85 0.49 -1.33 -20.29
N ALA A 86 -0.50 -0.47 -20.11
CA ALA A 86 -0.80 0.64 -21.01
C ALA A 86 0.01 1.91 -20.71
N MET A 87 0.71 1.97 -19.58
CA MET A 87 1.55 3.11 -19.20
C MET A 87 2.87 3.08 -19.98
N THR A 88 3.34 4.26 -20.37
CA THR A 88 4.65 4.46 -20.98
C THR A 88 5.37 5.56 -20.19
N PRO A 89 6.04 5.20 -19.09
CA PRO A 89 6.71 6.18 -18.26
C PRO A 89 7.85 6.86 -19.04
N PRO A 90 8.17 8.13 -18.76
CA PRO A 90 9.31 8.81 -19.32
C PRO A 90 10.64 8.09 -19.02
N GLU A 91 11.69 8.42 -19.78
CA GLU A 91 13.03 7.90 -19.51
C GLU A 91 13.48 8.28 -18.08
N GLY A 92 14.02 7.32 -17.35
CA GLY A 92 14.44 7.50 -15.95
C GLY A 92 13.32 7.35 -14.93
N HIS A 93 12.08 7.09 -15.36
CA HIS A 93 10.97 6.75 -14.47
C HIS A 93 10.76 5.23 -14.43
N PHE A 94 10.28 4.76 -13.29
CA PHE A 94 10.03 3.35 -12.99
C PHE A 94 8.61 3.19 -12.45
N LEU A 95 8.04 2.01 -12.68
CA LEU A 95 6.72 1.66 -12.14
C LEU A 95 6.88 0.61 -11.04
N GLY A 96 6.24 0.86 -9.89
CA GLY A 96 6.07 -0.10 -8.80
C GLY A 96 4.62 -0.54 -8.70
N PHE A 97 4.37 -1.76 -8.20
CA PHE A 97 3.04 -2.34 -8.06
C PHE A 97 2.88 -2.96 -6.67
N ALA A 98 1.74 -2.71 -6.03
CA ALA A 98 1.35 -3.37 -4.79
C ALA A 98 -0.16 -3.61 -4.76
N ALA A 99 -0.60 -4.64 -4.02
CA ALA A 99 -2.02 -4.92 -3.80
C ALA A 99 -2.28 -5.41 -2.37
N HIS A 100 -3.39 -4.97 -1.78
CA HIS A 100 -3.71 -5.31 -0.40
C HIS A 100 -5.21 -5.28 -0.15
N GLY A 101 -5.69 -6.25 0.65
CA GLY A 101 -7.02 -6.26 1.19
C GLY A 101 -7.04 -5.86 2.66
N SER A 102 -7.91 -4.92 3.04
CA SER A 102 -8.10 -4.49 4.42
C SER A 102 -9.53 -4.02 4.68
N PHE A 103 -10.07 -4.35 5.85
CA PHE A 103 -11.42 -3.93 6.28
C PHE A 103 -12.53 -4.22 5.25
N GLY A 104 -12.38 -5.32 4.47
CA GLY A 104 -13.32 -5.72 3.44
C GLY A 104 -13.19 -4.97 2.11
N THR A 105 -12.23 -4.09 1.97
CA THR A 105 -11.90 -3.35 0.73
C THR A 105 -10.60 -3.86 0.16
N ASP A 106 -10.55 -4.06 -1.15
CA ASP A 106 -9.36 -4.48 -1.89
C ASP A 106 -8.83 -3.33 -2.75
N VAL A 107 -7.51 -3.10 -2.70
CA VAL A 107 -6.84 -2.02 -3.42
C VAL A 107 -5.62 -2.56 -4.14
N ALA A 108 -5.36 -2.08 -5.36
CA ALA A 108 -4.07 -2.19 -6.02
C ALA A 108 -3.60 -0.81 -6.49
N GLU A 109 -2.30 -0.55 -6.33
CA GLU A 109 -1.69 0.72 -6.67
C GLU A 109 -0.51 0.53 -7.61
N ILE A 110 -0.37 1.49 -8.52
CA ILE A 110 0.77 1.64 -9.42
C ILE A 110 1.40 2.98 -9.11
N ALA A 111 2.65 2.97 -8.66
CA ALA A 111 3.41 4.19 -8.40
C ALA A 111 4.42 4.43 -9.53
N GLU A 112 4.37 5.60 -10.16
CA GLU A 112 5.41 6.09 -11.07
C GLU A 112 6.41 6.93 -10.29
N VAL A 113 7.67 6.50 -10.29
CA VAL A 113 8.72 7.11 -9.50
C VAL A 113 9.98 7.40 -10.34
N SER A 114 10.77 8.39 -9.92
CA SER A 114 12.16 8.56 -10.37
C SER A 114 13.12 8.67 -9.19
N VAL A 115 14.41 8.57 -9.45
CA VAL A 115 15.46 8.81 -8.45
C VAL A 115 16.20 10.09 -8.84
N GLU A 116 16.04 11.14 -8.06
CA GLU A 116 16.65 12.44 -8.25
C GLU A 116 17.52 12.78 -7.03
N ASN A 117 18.81 13.04 -7.25
CA ASN A 117 19.75 13.38 -6.16
C ASN A 117 19.74 12.35 -5.00
N ASN A 118 19.67 11.06 -5.33
CA ASN A 118 19.61 9.95 -4.38
C ASN A 118 18.35 9.96 -3.49
N ARG A 119 17.26 10.58 -3.97
CA ARG A 119 15.95 10.58 -3.32
C ARG A 119 14.89 10.07 -4.30
N ILE A 120 13.94 9.34 -3.78
CA ILE A 120 12.78 8.90 -4.54
C ILE A 120 11.82 10.09 -4.67
N LYS A 121 11.39 10.35 -5.91
CA LYS A 121 10.30 11.26 -6.22
C LYS A 121 9.15 10.48 -6.81
N VAL A 122 7.98 10.63 -6.23
CA VAL A 122 6.74 10.01 -6.72
C VAL A 122 6.02 11.02 -7.61
N HIS A 123 5.75 10.65 -8.85
CA HIS A 123 5.12 11.52 -9.83
C HIS A 123 3.62 11.29 -9.93
N LYS A 124 3.24 10.01 -9.91
CA LYS A 124 1.84 9.60 -10.05
C LYS A 124 1.58 8.32 -9.27
N VAL A 125 0.38 8.23 -8.70
CA VAL A 125 -0.16 6.98 -8.15
C VAL A 125 -1.50 6.71 -8.81
N THR A 126 -1.64 5.54 -9.43
CA THR A 126 -2.93 5.05 -9.93
C THR A 126 -3.45 4.02 -8.94
N CYS A 127 -4.57 4.33 -8.30
CA CYS A 127 -5.23 3.49 -7.30
C CYS A 127 -6.47 2.82 -7.91
N VAL A 128 -6.55 1.51 -7.86
CA VAL A 128 -7.73 0.73 -8.25
C VAL A 128 -8.33 0.15 -6.99
N VAL A 129 -9.60 0.47 -6.70
CA VAL A 129 -10.27 0.09 -5.44
C VAL A 129 -11.58 -0.65 -5.72
N ASP A 130 -11.80 -1.74 -4.99
CA ASP A 130 -13.08 -2.43 -4.86
C ASP A 130 -13.53 -2.37 -3.39
N CYS A 131 -14.51 -1.54 -3.13
CA CYS A 131 -15.13 -1.37 -1.81
C CYS A 131 -16.59 -1.87 -1.78
N GLY A 132 -16.97 -2.75 -2.70
CA GLY A 132 -18.37 -3.10 -2.94
C GLY A 132 -19.11 -1.95 -3.61
N THR A 133 -20.42 -1.89 -3.40
CA THR A 133 -21.26 -0.82 -3.95
C THR A 133 -20.76 0.57 -3.55
N ALA A 134 -20.40 1.38 -4.54
CA ALA A 134 -19.87 2.73 -4.35
C ALA A 134 -21.02 3.72 -4.02
N VAL A 135 -21.36 3.84 -2.74
CA VAL A 135 -22.47 4.70 -2.28
C VAL A 135 -22.20 6.18 -2.55
N THR A 136 -20.97 6.63 -2.34
CA THR A 136 -20.56 8.03 -2.54
C THR A 136 -19.18 8.07 -3.23
N PRO A 137 -19.13 7.96 -4.57
CA PRO A 137 -17.86 7.85 -5.31
C PRO A 137 -16.86 8.98 -5.05
N ASP A 138 -17.32 10.22 -4.89
CA ASP A 138 -16.43 11.36 -4.64
C ASP A 138 -15.75 11.26 -3.26
N VAL A 139 -16.47 10.75 -2.25
CA VAL A 139 -15.88 10.50 -0.92
C VAL A 139 -14.88 9.35 -0.97
N ILE A 140 -15.17 8.28 -1.73
CA ILE A 140 -14.24 7.17 -1.93
C ILE A 140 -12.94 7.69 -2.56
N LYS A 141 -13.02 8.49 -3.62
CA LYS A 141 -11.84 9.11 -4.25
C LYS A 141 -11.03 9.94 -3.26
N ALA A 142 -11.69 10.83 -2.51
CA ALA A 142 -11.04 11.67 -1.51
C ALA A 142 -10.33 10.85 -0.42
N GLN A 143 -10.92 9.71 -0.02
CA GLN A 143 -10.29 8.80 0.94
C GLN A 143 -9.07 8.07 0.36
N MET A 144 -9.12 7.63 -0.90
CA MET A 144 -7.97 7.03 -1.59
C MET A 144 -6.84 8.05 -1.75
N GLU A 145 -7.14 9.26 -2.24
CA GLU A 145 -6.16 10.35 -2.36
C GLU A 145 -5.51 10.67 -1.00
N GLY A 146 -6.32 10.81 0.06
CA GLY A 146 -5.84 11.05 1.41
C GLY A 146 -5.01 9.88 1.97
N GLY A 147 -5.39 8.63 1.68
CA GLY A 147 -4.66 7.42 2.04
C GLY A 147 -3.28 7.36 1.38
N VAL A 148 -3.21 7.65 0.08
CA VAL A 148 -1.95 7.75 -0.67
C VAL A 148 -1.01 8.78 -0.06
N MET A 149 -1.50 10.00 0.22
CA MET A 149 -0.67 11.05 0.84
C MET A 149 -0.17 10.65 2.23
N PHE A 150 -1.01 9.98 3.02
CA PHE A 150 -0.66 9.49 4.33
C PHE A 150 0.39 8.38 4.26
N GLY A 151 0.21 7.40 3.39
CA GLY A 151 1.16 6.29 3.16
C GLY A 151 2.51 6.78 2.63
N LEU A 152 2.51 7.72 1.68
CA LEU A 152 3.74 8.32 1.15
C LEU A 152 4.49 9.14 2.21
N THR A 153 3.78 9.84 3.10
CA THR A 153 4.40 10.52 4.24
C THR A 153 5.18 9.53 5.09
N ALA A 154 4.57 8.39 5.44
CA ALA A 154 5.24 7.35 6.21
C ALA A 154 6.44 6.75 5.45
N ALA A 155 6.27 6.46 4.16
CA ALA A 155 7.30 5.81 3.34
C ALA A 155 8.51 6.69 3.04
N LEU A 156 8.32 8.00 2.89
CA LEU A 156 9.38 8.94 2.48
C LEU A 156 10.02 9.70 3.64
N TYR A 157 9.28 9.91 4.74
CA TYR A 157 9.67 10.79 5.84
C TYR A 157 9.51 10.18 7.23
N GLY A 158 8.81 9.05 7.38
CA GLY A 158 8.47 8.47 8.67
C GLY A 158 9.66 7.83 9.38
N GLU A 159 10.51 8.64 10.02
CA GLU A 159 11.68 8.19 10.77
C GLU A 159 11.70 8.83 12.17
N LEU A 160 11.94 7.99 13.18
CA LEU A 160 12.09 8.43 14.57
C LEU A 160 13.40 7.88 15.13
N ASP A 161 14.24 8.78 15.65
CA ASP A 161 15.47 8.41 16.33
C ASP A 161 15.24 8.22 17.83
N LEU A 162 15.94 7.25 18.41
CA LEU A 162 15.91 6.96 19.83
C LEU A 162 17.28 7.23 20.45
N GLU A 163 17.33 8.15 21.41
CA GLU A 163 18.53 8.39 22.21
C GLU A 163 18.21 8.22 23.69
N ASN A 164 19.00 7.41 24.37
CA ASN A 164 18.86 7.13 25.81
C ASN A 164 17.44 6.70 26.27
N GLY A 165 16.67 6.05 25.37
CA GLY A 165 15.29 5.59 25.63
C GLY A 165 14.22 6.64 25.40
N GLU A 166 14.56 7.80 24.86
CA GLU A 166 13.64 8.88 24.51
C GLU A 166 13.63 9.12 22.99
N ILE A 167 12.48 9.53 22.45
CA ILE A 167 12.34 9.92 21.05
C ILE A 167 12.95 11.31 20.87
N VAL A 168 13.83 11.47 19.88
CA VAL A 168 14.53 12.72 19.58
C VAL A 168 13.57 13.75 18.97
N GLN A 169 12.75 13.31 18.02
CA GLN A 169 11.78 14.17 17.33
C GLN A 169 10.68 14.63 18.28
N SER A 170 10.39 15.90 18.28
CA SER A 170 9.47 16.52 19.23
C SER A 170 8.21 17.11 18.59
N ASN A 171 8.24 17.51 17.34
CA ASN A 171 7.09 18.08 16.63
C ASN A 171 7.31 18.12 15.10
N PHE A 172 6.40 18.73 14.35
CA PHE A 172 6.44 18.83 12.88
C PHE A 172 7.62 19.64 12.31
N HIS A 173 8.43 20.31 13.12
CA HIS A 173 9.64 20.98 12.66
C HIS A 173 10.83 20.01 12.47
N ASP A 174 10.83 18.90 13.19
CA ASP A 174 11.86 17.85 13.15
C ASP A 174 11.29 16.46 12.76
N TYR A 175 9.98 16.37 12.56
CA TYR A 175 9.28 15.22 11.97
C TYR A 175 8.50 15.66 10.72
N PRO A 176 9.14 15.66 9.54
CA PRO A 176 8.54 16.18 8.32
C PRO A 176 7.39 15.29 7.82
N ILE A 177 6.46 15.93 7.12
CA ILE A 177 5.37 15.29 6.39
C ILE A 177 5.40 15.72 4.93
N LEU A 178 4.82 14.92 4.04
CA LEU A 178 4.68 15.26 2.62
C LEU A 178 3.98 16.63 2.46
N ARG A 179 4.54 17.50 1.62
CA ARG A 179 4.01 18.83 1.35
C ARG A 179 3.27 18.87 0.02
N MET A 180 2.47 19.91 -0.19
CA MET A 180 1.63 20.07 -1.38
C MET A 180 2.41 20.09 -2.69
N ASP A 181 3.64 20.62 -2.69
CA ASP A 181 4.54 20.69 -3.83
C ASP A 181 5.27 19.37 -4.12
N GLU A 182 5.20 18.42 -3.19
CA GLU A 182 5.75 17.06 -3.32
C GLU A 182 4.67 16.02 -3.63
N ALA A 183 3.40 16.41 -3.49
CA ALA A 183 2.26 15.53 -3.68
C ALA A 183 2.18 15.03 -5.14
N PRO A 184 2.11 13.72 -5.38
CA PRO A 184 1.92 13.18 -6.73
C PRO A 184 0.52 13.45 -7.27
N GLU A 185 0.37 13.30 -8.58
CA GLU A 185 -0.96 13.10 -9.17
C GLU A 185 -1.55 11.77 -8.69
N VAL A 186 -2.80 11.76 -8.26
CA VAL A 186 -3.51 10.52 -7.88
C VAL A 186 -4.70 10.30 -8.82
N ASP A 187 -4.72 9.14 -9.49
CA ASP A 187 -5.82 8.70 -10.33
C ASP A 187 -6.54 7.54 -9.65
N VAL A 188 -7.84 7.69 -9.36
CA VAL A 188 -8.62 6.69 -8.63
C VAL A 188 -9.66 6.05 -9.55
N VAL A 189 -9.58 4.72 -9.65
CA VAL A 189 -10.50 3.88 -10.40
C VAL A 189 -11.30 3.03 -9.41
N ILE A 190 -12.58 3.28 -9.33
CA ILE A 190 -13.50 2.49 -8.49
C ILE A 190 -14.05 1.35 -9.35
N ILE A 191 -13.91 0.12 -8.89
CA ILE A 191 -14.53 -1.05 -9.52
C ILE A 191 -16.05 -0.96 -9.34
N ASP A 192 -16.77 -1.18 -10.43
CA ASP A 192 -18.22 -1.34 -10.36
C ASP A 192 -18.57 -2.71 -9.79
N SER A 193 -19.05 -2.73 -8.56
CA SER A 193 -19.33 -3.93 -7.77
C SER A 193 -20.73 -3.87 -7.19
N GLU A 194 -21.45 -5.01 -7.20
CA GLU A 194 -22.75 -5.18 -6.57
C GLU A 194 -22.68 -5.75 -5.14
N ASP A 195 -21.48 -6.00 -4.65
CA ASP A 195 -21.25 -6.48 -3.28
C ASP A 195 -21.66 -5.44 -2.24
N ASP A 196 -21.86 -5.86 -1.01
CA ASP A 196 -22.14 -4.96 0.11
C ASP A 196 -21.02 -3.93 0.28
N PRO A 197 -21.37 -2.65 0.55
CA PRO A 197 -20.38 -1.60 0.72
C PRO A 197 -19.49 -1.86 1.94
N THR A 198 -18.19 -1.59 1.77
CA THR A 198 -17.18 -1.78 2.81
C THR A 198 -16.44 -0.46 3.12
N GLY A 199 -15.61 -0.46 4.18
CA GLY A 199 -14.93 0.73 4.67
C GLY A 199 -13.74 1.14 3.80
N VAL A 200 -13.60 2.45 3.57
CA VAL A 200 -12.46 3.07 2.87
C VAL A 200 -11.75 4.14 3.72
N GLY A 201 -12.01 4.17 5.03
CA GLY A 201 -11.49 5.18 5.94
C GLY A 201 -10.11 4.88 6.54
N GLU A 202 -9.66 3.64 6.39
CA GLU A 202 -8.41 3.14 6.96
C GLU A 202 -7.30 3.03 5.89
#